data_920d01897cf78eb8c9d2c94687b2a24a
#
_entry.id   920d01897cf78eb8c9d2c94687b2a24a
#
_cell.length_a   1.000
_cell.length_b   1.000
_cell.length_c   1.000
_cell.angle_alpha   90.00
_cell.angle_beta   90.00
_cell.angle_gamma   90.00
#
_symmetry.space_group_name_H-M   'P 1'
#
loop_
_entity.id
_entity.type
_entity.pdbx_description
1 polymer ?
#
loop_
_entity_poly.entity_id
_entity_poly.type
_entity_poly.pdbx_seq_one_letter_code
_entity_poly.pdbx_strand_id
1 'polypeptide(L)'
;MIEPKKSPAFQRILSGYLTFQLKKHFHRIWLDDDRQRKGQGLMLVNHSSWWDGLLVFYLNRHVVKGDSYAMMSRKGMEEYGFFRKIGAFSVDRDSSREVVASLRYAEERLKEDKTVWIFPQGDEEHVEKRPLTFF
;
A
#
# COMPACT_ATOMS: atom_id res chain seq x y z
N MET A 1 -6.01 -4.50 -15.57
CA MET A 1 -5.56 -3.79 -14.35
C MET A 1 -6.55 -2.69 -14.01
N ILE A 2 -6.94 -2.56 -12.74
CA ILE A 2 -7.75 -1.44 -12.25
C ILE A 2 -6.82 -0.32 -11.83
N GLU A 3 -6.93 0.83 -12.46
CA GLU A 3 -6.07 1.99 -12.19
C GLU A 3 -6.54 2.80 -10.97
N PRO A 4 -5.63 3.49 -10.27
CA PRO A 4 -5.98 4.37 -9.18
C PRO A 4 -6.78 5.58 -9.67
N LYS A 5 -7.62 6.09 -8.79
CA LYS A 5 -8.37 7.35 -8.99
C LYS A 5 -8.27 8.18 -7.72
N LYS A 6 -7.12 8.78 -7.49
CA LYS A 6 -6.82 9.54 -6.27
C LYS A 6 -7.82 10.68 -6.05
N SER A 7 -8.26 10.82 -4.81
CA SER A 7 -9.14 11.90 -4.37
C SER A 7 -8.55 12.59 -3.15
N PRO A 8 -8.01 13.81 -3.30
CA PRO A 8 -7.43 14.55 -2.17
C PRO A 8 -8.42 14.79 -1.01
N ALA A 9 -9.69 15.05 -1.33
CA ALA A 9 -10.73 15.22 -0.31
C ALA A 9 -10.96 13.92 0.48
N PHE A 10 -11.09 12.78 -0.22
CA PHE A 10 -11.23 11.48 0.42
C PHE A 10 -10.01 11.12 1.28
N GLN A 11 -8.80 11.38 0.78
CA GLN A 11 -7.56 11.13 1.53
C GLN A 11 -7.48 11.95 2.82
N ARG A 12 -7.94 13.20 2.82
CA ARG A 12 -8.00 14.03 4.05
C ARG A 12 -8.99 13.45 5.07
N ILE A 13 -10.18 13.08 4.63
CA ILE A 13 -11.21 12.48 5.50
C ILE A 13 -10.72 11.16 6.07
N LEU A 14 -10.18 10.27 5.22
CA LEU A 14 -9.65 8.98 5.65
C LEU A 14 -8.48 9.15 6.63
N SER A 15 -7.58 10.09 6.38
CA SER A 15 -6.46 10.38 7.29
C SER A 15 -6.93 10.83 8.67
N GLY A 16 -7.94 11.70 8.74
CA GLY A 16 -8.55 12.12 10.01
C GLY A 16 -9.20 10.95 10.74
N TYR A 17 -9.96 10.14 10.02
CA TYR A 17 -10.59 8.93 10.58
C TYR A 17 -9.55 7.93 11.12
N LEU A 18 -8.50 7.63 10.34
CA LEU A 18 -7.44 6.73 10.77
C LEU A 18 -6.68 7.26 11.98
N THR A 19 -6.37 8.56 12.02
CA THR A 19 -5.73 9.18 13.17
C THR A 19 -6.57 8.99 14.44
N PHE A 20 -7.88 9.17 14.33
CA PHE A 20 -8.80 8.95 15.45
C PHE A 20 -8.82 7.47 15.87
N GLN A 21 -8.94 6.54 14.93
CA GLN A 21 -8.99 5.11 15.22
C GLN A 21 -7.67 4.61 15.83
N LEU A 22 -6.54 5.04 15.30
CA LEU A 22 -5.23 4.65 15.83
C LEU A 22 -5.03 5.17 17.26
N LYS A 23 -5.40 6.42 17.54
CA LYS A 23 -5.35 6.97 18.90
C LYS A 23 -6.28 6.26 19.88
N LYS A 24 -7.45 5.79 19.40
CA LYS A 24 -8.42 5.07 20.24
C LYS A 24 -7.94 3.67 20.59
N HIS A 25 -7.29 2.97 19.65
CA HIS A 25 -6.97 1.55 19.81
C HIS A 25 -5.53 1.28 20.21
N PHE A 26 -4.61 2.24 20.00
CA PHE A 26 -3.20 2.09 20.32
C PHE A 26 -2.76 3.18 21.29
N HIS A 27 -2.15 2.76 22.39
CA HIS A 27 -1.58 3.70 23.35
C HIS A 27 -0.41 4.48 22.75
N ARG A 28 0.47 3.78 22.01
CA ARG A 28 1.61 4.36 21.29
C ARG A 28 1.92 3.53 20.05
N ILE A 29 2.39 4.22 19.02
CA ILE A 29 2.98 3.59 17.83
C ILE A 29 4.42 4.08 17.75
N TRP A 30 5.36 3.14 17.80
CA TRP A 30 6.77 3.41 17.66
C TRP A 30 7.17 3.20 16.21
N LEU A 31 7.95 4.11 15.65
CA LEU A 31 8.53 4.00 14.33
C LEU A 31 10.04 4.12 14.47
N ASP A 32 10.76 3.09 14.03
CA ASP A 32 12.18 3.13 13.80
C ASP A 32 12.42 3.35 12.30
N ASP A 33 12.94 4.50 11.94
CA ASP A 33 13.09 4.94 10.54
C ASP A 33 14.54 5.29 10.25
N ASP A 34 15.27 4.35 9.70
CA ASP A 34 16.67 4.46 9.31
C ASP A 34 16.88 4.75 7.82
N ARG A 35 15.81 5.09 7.09
CA ARG A 35 15.90 5.35 5.65
C ARG A 35 16.86 6.50 5.34
N GLN A 36 17.79 6.25 4.42
CA GLN A 36 18.72 7.26 3.93
C GLN A 36 18.07 8.25 2.95
N ARG A 37 17.03 7.82 2.22
CA ARG A 37 16.28 8.65 1.27
C ARG A 37 14.82 8.79 1.72
N LYS A 38 14.30 10.00 1.61
CA LYS A 38 12.90 10.30 1.96
C LYS A 38 12.05 10.38 0.71
N GLY A 39 10.88 9.76 0.75
CA GLY A 39 9.77 10.08 -0.16
C GLY A 39 9.71 9.34 -1.49
N GLN A 40 10.68 8.52 -1.87
CA GLN A 40 10.72 7.88 -3.19
C GLN A 40 11.26 6.46 -3.10
N GLY A 41 10.75 5.58 -3.97
CA GLY A 41 11.27 4.24 -4.15
C GLY A 41 10.28 3.11 -3.96
N LEU A 42 10.78 1.90 -4.08
CA LEU A 42 10.02 0.66 -3.86
C LEU A 42 10.04 0.29 -2.37
N MET A 43 8.87 0.18 -1.79
CA MET A 43 8.67 -0.25 -0.39
C MET A 43 8.08 -1.65 -0.37
N LEU A 44 8.81 -2.59 0.21
CA LEU A 44 8.35 -3.96 0.42
C LEU A 44 7.86 -4.11 1.86
N VAL A 45 6.67 -4.65 2.03
CA VAL A 45 5.99 -4.75 3.34
C VAL A 45 5.45 -6.15 3.53
N ASN A 46 5.62 -6.71 4.73
CA ASN A 46 4.95 -7.94 5.11
C ASN A 46 3.43 -7.71 5.19
N HIS A 47 2.65 -8.72 4.80
CA HIS A 47 1.20 -8.66 4.84
C HIS A 47 0.66 -9.63 5.90
N SER A 48 0.23 -9.09 7.02
CA SER A 48 -0.24 -9.87 8.16
C SER A 48 -1.69 -9.62 8.53
N SER A 49 -2.26 -8.51 8.08
CA SER A 49 -3.63 -8.15 8.40
C SER A 49 -4.25 -7.21 7.35
N TRP A 50 -5.58 -7.21 7.31
CA TRP A 50 -6.35 -6.27 6.49
C TRP A 50 -5.98 -4.78 6.74
N TRP A 51 -5.52 -4.45 7.94
CA TRP A 51 -5.14 -3.08 8.31
C TRP A 51 -3.87 -2.57 7.61
N ASP A 52 -3.04 -3.45 7.08
CA ASP A 52 -1.72 -3.09 6.56
C ASP A 52 -1.80 -2.06 5.43
N GLY A 53 -2.79 -2.18 4.53
CA GLY A 53 -3.01 -1.20 3.46
C GLY A 53 -3.35 0.20 3.99
N LEU A 54 -4.12 0.28 5.07
CA LEU A 54 -4.47 1.54 5.72
C LEU A 54 -3.29 2.11 6.51
N LEU A 55 -2.50 1.26 7.16
CA LEU A 55 -1.27 1.68 7.85
C LEU A 55 -0.23 2.20 6.86
N VAL A 56 -0.05 1.56 5.71
CA VAL A 56 0.81 2.05 4.62
C VAL A 56 0.37 3.44 4.16
N PHE A 57 -0.93 3.64 3.94
CA PHE A 57 -1.46 4.96 3.60
C PHE A 57 -1.17 5.99 4.69
N TYR A 58 -1.38 5.63 5.96
CA TYR A 58 -1.11 6.51 7.09
C TYR A 58 0.38 6.87 7.19
N LEU A 59 1.27 5.86 7.12
CA LEU A 59 2.71 6.06 7.15
C LEU A 59 3.20 6.90 5.98
N ASN A 60 2.68 6.65 4.78
CA ASN A 60 3.04 7.46 3.62
C ASN A 60 2.68 8.93 3.82
N ARG A 61 1.51 9.20 4.37
CA ARG A 61 1.04 10.57 4.55
C ARG A 61 1.81 11.34 5.63
N HIS A 62 2.18 10.68 6.72
CA HIS A 62 2.76 11.35 7.89
C HIS A 62 4.29 11.24 7.97
N VAL A 63 4.87 10.20 7.42
CA VAL A 63 6.30 9.90 7.55
C VAL A 63 7.01 9.97 6.21
N VAL A 64 6.61 9.16 5.22
CA VAL A 64 7.27 9.10 3.91
C VAL A 64 7.03 10.39 3.13
N LYS A 65 5.81 10.92 3.16
CA LYS A 65 5.37 12.16 2.50
C LYS A 65 5.61 12.18 0.99
N GLY A 66 5.60 11.00 0.38
CA GLY A 66 5.74 10.82 -1.06
C GLY A 66 4.38 10.74 -1.78
N ASP A 67 4.38 11.04 -3.07
CA ASP A 67 3.27 10.66 -3.94
C ASP A 67 3.34 9.16 -4.16
N SER A 68 2.39 8.41 -3.56
CA SER A 68 2.50 6.97 -3.42
C SER A 68 1.39 6.21 -4.12
N TYR A 69 1.75 4.99 -4.50
CA TYR A 69 0.89 3.99 -5.11
C TYR A 69 1.07 2.66 -4.39
N ALA A 70 0.03 1.85 -4.31
CA ALA A 70 0.10 0.54 -3.68
C ALA A 70 -0.46 -0.54 -4.60
N MET A 71 0.28 -1.63 -4.77
CA MET A 71 -0.19 -2.79 -5.51
C MET A 71 -1.11 -3.63 -4.62
N MET A 72 -2.28 -3.97 -5.13
CA MET A 72 -3.30 -4.73 -4.42
C MET A 72 -3.89 -5.81 -5.32
N SER A 73 -4.34 -6.94 -4.76
CA SER A 73 -5.02 -7.96 -5.54
C SER A 73 -6.28 -7.38 -6.21
N ARG A 74 -6.58 -7.86 -7.43
CA ARG A 74 -7.80 -7.47 -8.15
C ARG A 74 -9.06 -7.71 -7.32
N LYS A 75 -9.16 -8.90 -6.70
CA LYS A 75 -10.27 -9.27 -5.83
C LYS A 75 -10.44 -8.28 -4.67
N GLY A 76 -9.35 -7.95 -3.97
CA GLY A 76 -9.40 -6.96 -2.89
C GLY A 76 -9.80 -5.56 -3.36
N MET A 77 -9.35 -5.17 -4.57
CA MET A 77 -9.72 -3.89 -5.16
C MET A 77 -11.21 -3.83 -5.55
N GLU A 78 -11.78 -4.93 -6.01
CA GLU A 78 -13.22 -5.05 -6.33
C GLU A 78 -14.07 -5.00 -5.06
N GLU A 79 -13.62 -5.66 -4.00
CA GLU A 79 -14.29 -5.69 -2.70
C GLU A 79 -14.20 -4.34 -1.96
N TYR A 80 -13.02 -3.72 -1.99
CA TYR A 80 -12.74 -2.47 -1.27
C TYR A 80 -12.35 -1.34 -2.24
N GLY A 81 -13.26 -0.96 -3.13
CA GLY A 81 -13.02 0.01 -4.20
C GLY A 81 -12.52 1.39 -3.75
N PHE A 82 -12.64 1.73 -2.48
CA PHE A 82 -12.13 3.00 -1.94
C PHE A 82 -10.59 3.09 -1.97
N PHE A 83 -9.88 1.96 -1.98
CA PHE A 83 -8.42 1.96 -2.09
C PHE A 83 -7.92 2.65 -3.38
N ARG A 84 -8.71 2.66 -4.45
CA ARG A 84 -8.41 3.45 -5.66
C ARG A 84 -8.23 4.94 -5.35
N LYS A 85 -9.02 5.46 -4.41
CA LYS A 85 -9.01 6.88 -4.04
C LYS A 85 -7.76 7.28 -3.25
N ILE A 86 -7.03 6.31 -2.73
CA ILE A 86 -5.77 6.54 -2.01
C ILE A 86 -4.54 6.10 -2.79
N GLY A 87 -4.70 5.64 -4.04
CA GLY A 87 -3.59 5.34 -4.92
C GLY A 87 -3.32 3.86 -5.17
N ALA A 88 -4.23 2.95 -4.76
CA ALA A 88 -4.07 1.55 -5.07
C ALA A 88 -4.35 1.25 -6.55
N PHE A 89 -3.58 0.33 -7.13
CA PHE A 89 -3.78 -0.27 -8.44
C PHE A 89 -3.78 -1.80 -8.33
N SER A 90 -4.53 -2.46 -9.22
CA SER A 90 -4.73 -3.89 -9.09
C SER A 90 -3.68 -4.72 -9.84
N VAL A 91 -3.40 -5.91 -9.31
CA VAL A 91 -2.75 -7.01 -10.01
C VAL A 91 -3.65 -8.24 -9.97
N ASP A 92 -3.77 -8.93 -11.09
CA ASP A 92 -4.43 -10.22 -11.18
C ASP A 92 -3.36 -11.29 -11.43
N ARG A 93 -3.11 -12.13 -10.43
CA ARG A 93 -2.06 -13.17 -10.47
C ARG A 93 -2.39 -14.31 -11.43
N ASP A 94 -3.66 -14.52 -11.74
CA ASP A 94 -4.11 -15.56 -12.65
C ASP A 94 -3.97 -15.17 -14.13
N SER A 95 -3.61 -13.91 -14.39
CA SER A 95 -3.40 -13.36 -15.71
C SER A 95 -1.98 -12.81 -15.89
N SER A 96 -1.10 -13.55 -16.57
CA SER A 96 0.27 -13.11 -16.86
C SER A 96 0.31 -11.75 -17.57
N ARG A 97 -0.68 -11.48 -18.42
CA ARG A 97 -0.80 -10.18 -19.12
C ARG A 97 -1.05 -9.05 -18.13
N GLU A 98 -1.94 -9.25 -17.15
CA GLU A 98 -2.24 -8.24 -16.13
C GLU A 98 -1.08 -8.06 -15.16
N VAL A 99 -0.38 -9.13 -14.79
CA VAL A 99 0.85 -9.05 -13.99
C VAL A 99 1.88 -8.15 -14.67
N VAL A 100 2.15 -8.39 -15.97
CA VAL A 100 3.11 -7.55 -16.73
C VAL A 100 2.63 -6.11 -16.80
N ALA A 101 1.35 -5.87 -17.04
CA ALA A 101 0.80 -4.51 -17.07
C ALA A 101 0.95 -3.79 -15.74
N SER A 102 0.68 -4.48 -14.62
CA SER A 102 0.80 -3.92 -13.27
C SER A 102 2.26 -3.63 -12.89
N LEU A 103 3.19 -4.50 -13.29
CA LEU A 103 4.63 -4.26 -13.07
C LEU A 103 5.16 -3.09 -13.90
N ARG A 104 4.73 -2.96 -15.17
CA ARG A 104 5.07 -1.80 -15.99
C ARG A 104 4.53 -0.50 -15.41
N TYR A 105 3.29 -0.52 -14.93
CA TYR A 105 2.69 0.62 -14.25
C TYR A 105 3.51 1.02 -13.01
N ALA A 106 3.91 0.05 -12.18
CA ALA A 106 4.77 0.29 -11.02
C ALA A 106 6.13 0.89 -11.43
N GLU A 107 6.77 0.34 -12.46
CA GLU A 107 8.03 0.83 -13.00
C GLU A 107 7.92 2.29 -13.47
N GLU A 108 6.85 2.63 -14.20
CA GLU A 108 6.61 4.01 -14.65
C GLU A 108 6.46 4.97 -13.47
N ARG A 109 5.73 4.57 -12.43
CA ARG A 109 5.61 5.39 -11.20
C ARG A 109 6.96 5.59 -10.52
N LEU A 110 7.79 4.57 -10.44
CA LEU A 110 9.15 4.69 -9.90
C LEU A 110 10.05 5.60 -10.74
N LYS A 111 9.95 5.56 -12.07
CA LYS A 111 10.67 6.47 -12.98
C LYS A 111 10.23 7.94 -12.84
N GLU A 112 9.01 8.16 -12.39
CA GLU A 112 8.48 9.50 -12.07
C GLU A 112 8.80 9.97 -10.65
N ASP A 113 9.74 9.30 -9.98
CA ASP A 113 10.11 9.58 -8.59
C ASP A 113 8.96 9.44 -7.59
N LYS A 114 8.03 8.51 -7.85
CA LYS A 114 6.94 8.17 -6.93
C LYS A 114 7.34 7.02 -6.01
N THR A 115 6.57 6.82 -4.95
CA THR A 115 6.71 5.67 -4.05
C THR A 115 5.73 4.57 -4.46
N VAL A 116 6.23 3.34 -4.57
CA VAL A 116 5.39 2.16 -4.83
C VAL A 116 5.50 1.18 -3.67
N TRP A 117 4.36 0.81 -3.11
CA TRP A 117 4.25 -0.16 -2.02
C TRP A 117 3.80 -1.50 -2.56
N ILE A 118 4.50 -2.56 -2.18
CA ILE A 118 4.19 -3.93 -2.59
C ILE A 118 4.20 -4.84 -1.36
N PHE A 119 3.22 -5.74 -1.32
CA PHE A 119 3.15 -6.84 -0.35
C PHE A 119 3.55 -8.15 -1.07
N PRO A 120 4.83 -8.57 -1.00
CA PRO A 120 5.32 -9.68 -1.82
C PRO A 120 4.69 -11.03 -1.50
N GLN A 121 4.13 -11.20 -0.30
CA GLN A 121 3.42 -12.42 0.09
C GLN A 121 2.12 -12.61 -0.72
N GLY A 122 1.49 -11.51 -1.14
CA GLY A 122 0.26 -11.51 -1.91
C GLY A 122 -1.00 -11.80 -1.11
N ASP A 123 -0.90 -12.64 -0.10
CA ASP A 123 -1.99 -12.98 0.83
C ASP A 123 -1.57 -12.64 2.27
N GLU A 124 -2.56 -12.41 3.14
CA GLU A 124 -2.32 -12.16 4.55
C GLU A 124 -1.79 -13.41 5.23
N GLU A 125 -0.65 -13.31 5.88
CA GLU A 125 -0.06 -14.41 6.64
C GLU A 125 0.30 -13.94 8.06
N HIS A 126 0.03 -14.77 9.06
CA HIS A 126 0.36 -14.46 10.44
C HIS A 126 1.87 -14.20 10.59
N VAL A 127 2.25 -13.17 11.34
CA VAL A 127 3.66 -12.73 11.49
C VAL A 127 4.60 -13.81 12.04
N GLU A 128 4.07 -14.78 12.79
CA GLU A 128 4.85 -15.91 13.33
C GLU A 128 5.00 -17.07 12.35
N LYS A 129 4.29 -17.06 11.22
CA LYS A 129 4.41 -18.11 10.21
C LYS A 129 5.79 -18.07 9.57
N ARG A 130 6.47 -19.20 9.59
CA ARG A 130 7.81 -19.38 9.02
C ARG A 130 7.89 -20.68 8.22
N PRO A 131 8.57 -20.70 7.03
CA PRO A 131 9.07 -19.52 6.32
C PRO A 131 7.93 -18.69 5.71
N LEU A 132 8.18 -17.41 5.46
CA LEU A 132 7.27 -16.58 4.69
C LEU A 132 7.26 -17.03 3.24
N THR A 133 6.08 -17.12 2.63
CA THR A 133 5.91 -17.39 1.20
C THR A 133 5.86 -16.10 0.41
N PHE A 134 6.53 -16.11 -0.74
CA PHE A 134 6.48 -15.02 -1.73
C PHE A 134 5.99 -15.59 -3.05
N PHE A 135 5.25 -14.82 -3.81
CA PHE A 135 4.78 -15.21 -5.15
C PHE A 135 5.67 -14.61 -6.23
#